data_a8b14e6c05d90f18c672773f9878240f
#
_entry.id   a8b14e6c05d90f18c672773f9878240f
#
_cell.length_a   1.000
_cell.length_b   1.000
_cell.length_c   1.000
_cell.angle_alpha   90.00
_cell.angle_beta   90.00
_cell.angle_gamma   90.00
#
_symmetry.space_group_name_H-M   'P 1'
#
loop_
_entity.id
_entity.type
_entity.pdbx_description
1 polymer ?
#
loop_
_entity_poly.entity_id
_entity_poly.type
_entity_poly.pdbx_seq_one_letter_code
_entity_poly.pdbx_strand_id
1 'polypeptide(L)'
;AGSISIERTWRASGENVNRQVKMSDISNINKALNDGWVITFPQGTTTPFKPIRKGTAHIIKHYKPIVVPIVIDGFRRSFDKKGIRVKKKNILQTMEIKAPLEIDYENTSIDQIVEKIEYAIEQHPSFLKVISQKDIIETESLNKKRNW
;
A
#
# COMPACT_ATOMS: atom_id res chain seq x y z
N ALA A 1 -2.39 -18.78 9.34
CA ALA A 1 -2.02 -17.39 9.08
C ALA A 1 -2.32 -16.58 10.35
N GLY A 2 -1.35 -15.83 10.82
CA GLY A 2 -1.49 -14.97 12.00
C GLY A 2 -1.39 -13.49 11.60
N SER A 3 -1.91 -12.60 12.45
CA SER A 3 -1.70 -11.17 12.30
C SER A 3 -0.68 -10.68 13.33
N ILE A 4 0.25 -9.82 12.90
CA ILE A 4 1.17 -9.15 13.80
C ILE A 4 0.52 -7.81 14.14
N SER A 5 0.15 -7.65 15.42
CA SER A 5 -0.36 -6.37 15.90
C SER A 5 0.80 -5.42 16.13
N ILE A 6 0.79 -4.29 15.43
CA ILE A 6 1.71 -3.18 15.69
C ILE A 6 0.89 -2.09 16.36
N GLU A 7 1.25 -1.71 17.58
CA GLU A 7 0.57 -0.62 18.27
C GLU A 7 0.72 0.67 17.51
N ARG A 8 -0.41 1.22 17.08
CA ARG A 8 -0.48 2.50 16.36
C ARG A 8 -0.86 3.62 17.31
N THR A 9 -0.43 4.83 16.96
CA THR A 9 -0.95 6.06 17.54
C THR A 9 -2.44 6.17 17.20
N TRP A 10 -3.30 6.10 18.20
CA TRP A 10 -4.73 6.38 18.07
C TRP A 10 -4.99 7.81 18.53
N ARG A 11 -5.88 8.51 17.82
CA ARG A 11 -6.51 9.70 18.37
C ARG A 11 -7.61 9.24 19.29
N ALA A 12 -7.31 9.15 20.57
CA ALA A 12 -8.34 9.09 21.60
C ALA A 12 -8.50 10.50 22.15
N SER A 13 -9.70 11.04 22.10
CA SER A 13 -10.08 12.33 22.73
C SER A 13 -9.28 13.57 22.31
N GLY A 14 -8.86 13.65 21.03
CA GLY A 14 -8.20 14.86 20.51
C GLY A 14 -6.70 14.98 20.79
N GLU A 15 -6.10 14.12 21.59
CA GLU A 15 -4.67 14.11 21.84
C GLU A 15 -3.92 13.10 20.96
N ASN A 16 -2.78 13.54 20.39
CA ASN A 16 -1.85 12.66 19.68
C ASN A 16 -1.02 11.87 20.69
N VAL A 17 -1.44 10.65 21.01
CA VAL A 17 -0.61 9.74 21.81
C VAL A 17 0.48 9.18 20.89
N ASN A 18 1.68 9.73 20.99
CA ASN A 18 2.84 9.27 20.22
C ASN A 18 3.41 8.01 20.92
N ARG A 19 2.95 6.82 20.55
CA ARG A 19 3.50 5.58 21.07
C ARG A 19 4.70 5.15 20.21
N GLN A 20 5.84 5.01 20.87
CA GLN A 20 7.02 4.42 20.25
C GLN A 20 6.72 2.95 19.90
N VAL A 21 7.23 2.49 18.73
CA VAL A 21 7.18 1.08 18.34
C VAL A 21 7.86 0.26 19.42
N LYS A 22 7.17 -0.71 20.00
CA LYS A 22 7.73 -1.55 21.05
C LYS A 22 8.76 -2.51 20.45
N MET A 23 9.82 -2.83 21.20
CA MET A 23 10.82 -3.84 20.81
C MET A 23 10.18 -5.21 20.56
N SER A 24 9.09 -5.54 21.26
CA SER A 24 8.29 -6.75 21.04
C SER A 24 7.68 -6.82 19.63
N ASP A 25 7.23 -5.69 19.07
CA ASP A 25 6.64 -5.66 17.74
C ASP A 25 7.69 -5.92 16.66
N ILE A 26 8.90 -5.38 16.85
CA ILE A 26 10.05 -5.62 15.97
C ILE A 26 10.46 -7.10 16.01
N SER A 27 10.53 -7.68 17.22
CA SER A 27 10.84 -9.10 17.40
C SER A 27 9.81 -10.02 16.73
N ASN A 28 8.52 -9.69 16.84
CA ASN A 28 7.44 -10.45 16.20
C ASN A 28 7.50 -10.37 14.67
N ILE A 29 7.87 -9.21 14.11
CA ILE A 29 8.07 -9.06 12.66
C ILE A 29 9.26 -9.90 12.20
N ASN A 30 10.38 -9.88 12.93
CA ASN A 30 11.54 -10.71 12.60
C ASN A 30 11.20 -12.20 12.60
N LYS A 31 10.51 -12.68 13.64
CA LYS A 31 10.05 -14.06 13.71
C LYS A 31 9.18 -14.42 12.51
N ALA A 32 8.22 -13.58 12.14
CA ALA A 32 7.34 -13.83 11.00
C ALA A 32 8.08 -13.84 9.66
N LEU A 33 9.09 -12.97 9.48
CA LEU A 33 9.93 -12.95 8.28
C LEU A 33 10.78 -14.23 8.15
N ASN A 34 11.22 -14.81 9.27
CA ASN A 34 11.95 -16.08 9.28
C ASN A 34 11.03 -17.28 9.06
N ASP A 35 9.76 -17.19 9.48
CA ASP A 35 8.78 -18.27 9.35
C ASP A 35 8.12 -18.31 7.95
N GLY A 36 8.18 -17.23 7.17
CA GLY A 36 7.57 -17.18 5.84
C GLY A 36 7.22 -15.80 5.29
N TRP A 37 6.10 -15.70 4.60
CA TRP A 37 5.67 -14.49 3.93
C TRP A 37 4.99 -13.52 4.89
N VAL A 38 5.37 -12.24 4.81
CA VAL A 38 4.73 -11.16 5.55
C VAL A 38 4.08 -10.18 4.57
N ILE A 39 2.77 -10.00 4.67
CA ILE A 39 2.04 -9.00 3.88
C ILE A 39 1.95 -7.71 4.69
N THR A 40 2.31 -6.60 4.07
CA THR A 40 2.22 -5.27 4.69
C THR A 40 1.48 -4.28 3.78
N PHE A 41 0.77 -3.34 4.40
CA PHE A 41 0.17 -2.19 3.73
C PHE A 41 0.96 -0.93 4.12
N PRO A 42 1.99 -0.57 3.36
CA PRO A 42 3.02 0.37 3.81
C PRO A 42 2.51 1.80 4.06
N GLN A 43 1.46 2.22 3.38
CA GLN A 43 0.82 3.52 3.63
C GLN A 43 0.02 3.54 4.94
N GLY A 44 -0.49 2.39 5.39
CA GLY A 44 -1.32 2.26 6.58
C GLY A 44 -2.64 3.05 6.53
N THR A 45 -3.12 3.34 5.33
CA THR A 45 -4.37 4.04 5.03
C THR A 45 -4.96 3.56 3.72
N THR A 46 -6.27 3.73 3.56
CA THR A 46 -6.99 3.48 2.31
C THR A 46 -7.03 4.71 1.40
N THR A 47 -6.49 5.85 1.84
CA THR A 47 -6.38 7.05 1.03
C THR A 47 -5.20 6.89 0.06
N PRO A 48 -5.44 6.93 -1.27
CA PRO A 48 -4.38 6.76 -2.25
C PRO A 48 -3.38 7.93 -2.22
N PHE A 49 -2.17 7.66 -2.72
CA PHE A 49 -1.08 8.63 -2.84
C PHE A 49 -0.67 9.30 -1.52
N LYS A 50 -0.99 8.68 -0.39
CA LYS A 50 -0.42 9.09 0.89
C LYS A 50 0.99 8.53 1.03
N PRO A 51 1.93 9.30 1.58
CA PRO A 51 3.29 8.83 1.77
C PRO A 51 3.37 7.53 2.57
N ILE A 52 4.29 6.68 2.18
CA ILE A 52 4.62 5.46 2.93
C ILE A 52 5.23 5.83 4.29
N ARG A 53 4.92 5.04 5.28
CA ARG A 53 5.49 5.22 6.62
C ARG A 53 6.95 4.76 6.63
N LYS A 54 7.86 5.62 7.08
CA LYS A 54 9.29 5.31 7.18
C LYS A 54 9.58 4.04 8.00
N GLY A 55 8.70 3.67 8.95
CA GLY A 55 8.81 2.44 9.72
C GLY A 55 8.91 1.17 8.87
N THR A 56 8.14 1.09 7.78
CA THR A 56 8.24 -0.03 6.83
C THR A 56 9.62 -0.09 6.16
N ALA A 57 10.13 1.05 5.71
CA ALA A 57 11.45 1.12 5.09
C ALA A 57 12.59 0.79 6.08
N HIS A 58 12.45 1.18 7.36
CA HIS A 58 13.40 0.79 8.41
C HIS A 58 13.43 -0.71 8.63
N ILE A 59 12.25 -1.37 8.68
CA ILE A 59 12.15 -2.82 8.80
C ILE A 59 12.81 -3.51 7.60
N ILE A 60 12.51 -3.05 6.39
CA ILE A 60 13.06 -3.58 5.15
C ILE A 60 14.60 -3.44 5.14
N LYS A 61 15.13 -2.25 5.46
CA LYS A 61 16.58 -2.03 5.50
C LYS A 61 17.28 -2.88 6.56
N HIS A 62 16.64 -3.05 7.73
CA HIS A 62 17.23 -3.78 8.85
C HIS A 62 17.24 -5.31 8.62
N TYR A 63 16.13 -5.87 8.16
CA TYR A 63 15.99 -7.32 8.00
C TYR A 63 16.31 -7.82 6.59
N LYS A 64 16.50 -6.94 5.62
CA LYS A 64 16.89 -7.22 4.24
C LYS A 64 16.04 -8.33 3.57
N PRO A 65 14.70 -8.32 3.72
CA PRO A 65 13.84 -9.32 3.11
C PRO A 65 13.75 -9.13 1.60
N ILE A 66 13.37 -10.18 0.88
CA ILE A 66 12.94 -10.04 -0.52
C ILE A 66 11.60 -9.30 -0.51
N VAL A 67 11.55 -8.15 -1.18
CA VAL A 67 10.35 -7.29 -1.26
C VAL A 67 9.65 -7.49 -2.58
N VAL A 68 8.45 -8.06 -2.56
CA VAL A 68 7.63 -8.30 -3.75
C VAL A 68 6.45 -7.32 -3.75
N PRO A 69 6.41 -6.36 -4.69
CA PRO A 69 5.30 -5.42 -4.78
C PRO A 69 4.05 -6.08 -5.35
N ILE A 70 2.89 -5.73 -4.78
CA ILE A 70 1.59 -6.14 -5.30
C ILE A 70 0.77 -4.88 -5.57
N VAL A 71 0.32 -4.70 -6.80
CA VAL A 71 -0.55 -3.59 -7.22
C VAL A 71 -1.97 -4.10 -7.36
N ILE A 72 -2.90 -3.42 -6.70
CA ILE A 72 -4.33 -3.71 -6.78
C ILE A 72 -5.02 -2.49 -7.38
N ASP A 73 -5.68 -2.65 -8.54
CA ASP A 73 -6.38 -1.57 -9.23
C ASP A 73 -7.87 -1.92 -9.44
N GLY A 74 -8.70 -0.89 -9.69
CA GLY A 74 -10.12 -1.03 -9.99
C GLY A 74 -11.05 -1.00 -8.77
N PHE A 75 -10.63 -1.47 -7.61
CA PHE A 75 -11.49 -1.56 -6.43
C PHE A 75 -12.06 -0.21 -5.99
N ARG A 76 -11.24 0.82 -5.93
CA ARG A 76 -11.68 2.18 -5.55
C ARG A 76 -12.68 2.77 -6.55
N ARG A 77 -12.56 2.41 -7.81
CA ARG A 77 -13.49 2.85 -8.87
C ARG A 77 -14.80 2.09 -8.82
N SER A 78 -14.74 0.81 -8.43
CA SER A 78 -15.91 -0.08 -8.31
C SER A 78 -16.73 0.15 -7.06
N PHE A 79 -16.08 0.38 -5.91
CA PHE A 79 -16.71 0.39 -4.61
C PHE A 79 -16.71 1.79 -3.96
N ASP A 80 -17.61 1.98 -2.99
CA ASP A 80 -17.64 3.17 -2.15
C ASP A 80 -16.43 3.21 -1.19
N LYS A 81 -16.28 4.31 -0.47
CA LYS A 81 -15.17 4.51 0.48
C LYS A 81 -15.13 3.45 1.59
N LYS A 82 -16.24 2.84 1.92
CA LYS A 82 -16.34 1.78 2.94
C LYS A 82 -16.10 0.38 2.36
N GLY A 83 -16.05 0.25 1.02
CA GLY A 83 -15.89 -1.04 0.35
C GLY A 83 -17.13 -1.93 0.35
N ILE A 84 -18.29 -1.41 0.76
CA ILE A 84 -19.52 -2.19 0.96
C ILE A 84 -20.46 -2.07 -0.24
N ARG A 85 -20.54 -0.88 -0.86
CA ARG A 85 -21.49 -0.61 -1.94
C ARG A 85 -20.78 -0.49 -3.27
N VAL A 86 -21.30 -1.15 -4.30
CA VAL A 86 -20.83 -1.01 -5.68
C VAL A 86 -21.29 0.35 -6.23
N LYS A 87 -20.35 1.23 -6.54
CA LYS A 87 -20.61 2.53 -7.18
C LYS A 87 -20.75 2.42 -8.69
N LYS A 88 -19.81 1.67 -9.31
CA LYS A 88 -19.76 1.46 -10.76
C LYS A 88 -19.65 -0.04 -11.04
N LYS A 89 -20.49 -0.55 -11.93
CA LYS A 89 -20.41 -1.92 -12.44
C LYS A 89 -19.47 -1.97 -13.66
N ASN A 90 -18.98 -3.16 -13.98
CA ASN A 90 -18.12 -3.42 -15.15
C ASN A 90 -16.76 -2.72 -15.13
N ILE A 91 -16.24 -2.38 -13.94
CA ILE A 91 -14.86 -1.96 -13.75
C ILE A 91 -14.00 -3.20 -13.61
N LEU A 92 -12.97 -3.32 -14.45
CA LEU A 92 -11.98 -4.39 -14.32
C LEU A 92 -11.19 -4.20 -13.02
N GLN A 93 -11.19 -5.24 -12.22
CA GLN A 93 -10.37 -5.30 -11.02
C GLN A 93 -9.16 -6.17 -11.31
N THR A 94 -7.98 -5.65 -11.06
CA THR A 94 -6.73 -6.35 -11.33
C THR A 94 -5.88 -6.45 -10.07
N MET A 95 -5.13 -7.53 -9.98
CA MET A 95 -4.04 -7.70 -9.04
C MET A 95 -2.81 -8.13 -9.82
N GLU A 96 -1.75 -7.36 -9.71
CA GLU A 96 -0.47 -7.61 -10.37
C GLU A 96 0.60 -7.84 -9.32
N ILE A 97 1.28 -8.98 -9.39
CA ILE A 97 2.46 -9.28 -8.59
C ILE A 97 3.67 -8.92 -9.46
N LYS A 98 4.44 -7.92 -9.03
CA LYS A 98 5.61 -7.46 -9.76
C LYS A 98 6.86 -8.25 -9.38
N ALA A 99 7.91 -8.09 -10.18
CA ALA A 99 9.23 -8.65 -9.84
C ALA A 99 9.72 -8.12 -8.49
N PRO A 100 10.51 -8.90 -7.75
CA PRO A 100 11.13 -8.44 -6.52
C PRO A 100 11.93 -7.15 -6.72
N LEU A 101 11.89 -6.26 -5.74
CA LEU A 101 12.64 -5.02 -5.78
C LEU A 101 14.14 -5.28 -5.59
N GLU A 102 14.93 -4.73 -6.47
CA GLU A 102 16.37 -4.67 -6.30
C GLU A 102 16.72 -3.51 -5.35
N ILE A 103 17.12 -3.84 -4.14
CA ILE A 103 17.50 -2.88 -3.10
C ILE A 103 18.94 -3.18 -2.66
N ASP A 104 19.81 -2.21 -2.85
CA ASP A 104 21.12 -2.20 -2.20
C ASP A 104 20.93 -1.75 -0.75
N TYR A 105 20.77 -2.71 0.15
CA TYR A 105 20.45 -2.44 1.55
C TYR A 105 21.55 -1.67 2.30
N GLU A 106 22.78 -1.74 1.84
CA GLU A 106 23.90 -1.04 2.47
C GLU A 106 23.93 0.47 2.09
N ASN A 107 23.80 0.74 0.79
CA ASN A 107 24.00 2.09 0.27
C ASN A 107 22.68 2.86 0.07
N THR A 108 21.53 2.19 -0.02
CA THR A 108 20.25 2.88 -0.23
C THR A 108 19.74 3.51 1.06
N SER A 109 19.42 4.81 1.03
CA SER A 109 18.83 5.50 2.17
C SER A 109 17.38 5.08 2.44
N ILE A 110 16.87 5.37 3.63
CA ILE A 110 15.47 5.09 4.00
C ILE A 110 14.50 5.80 3.05
N ASP A 111 14.77 7.04 2.70
CA ASP A 111 13.90 7.82 1.81
C ASP A 111 13.91 7.27 0.39
N GLN A 112 15.04 6.78 -0.11
CA GLN A 112 15.13 6.09 -1.39
C GLN A 112 14.39 4.74 -1.38
N ILE A 113 14.41 4.00 -0.26
CA ILE A 113 13.61 2.77 -0.13
C ILE A 113 12.12 3.10 -0.16
N VAL A 114 11.69 4.14 0.55
CA VAL A 114 10.30 4.64 0.50
C VAL A 114 9.90 4.95 -0.93
N GLU A 115 10.68 5.75 -1.63
CA GLU A 115 10.42 6.15 -3.01
C GLU A 115 10.33 4.94 -3.96
N LYS A 116 11.29 4.00 -3.87
CA LYS A 116 11.27 2.76 -4.67
C LYS A 116 9.98 1.96 -4.44
N ILE A 117 9.52 1.85 -3.19
CA ILE A 117 8.29 1.14 -2.87
C ILE A 117 7.08 1.90 -3.43
N GLU A 118 7.02 3.23 -3.28
CA GLU A 118 5.92 4.06 -3.80
C GLU A 118 5.78 3.92 -5.32
N TYR A 119 6.89 3.92 -6.05
CA TYR A 119 6.89 3.66 -7.49
C TYR A 119 6.43 2.23 -7.81
N ALA A 120 6.94 1.25 -7.10
CA ALA A 120 6.64 -0.15 -7.38
C ALA A 120 5.18 -0.52 -7.16
N ILE A 121 4.53 0.05 -6.13
CA ILE A 121 3.09 -0.15 -5.85
C ILE A 121 2.18 0.89 -6.53
N GLU A 122 2.72 1.72 -7.43
CA GLU A 122 1.99 2.77 -8.17
C GLU A 122 1.26 3.78 -7.28
N GLN A 123 1.84 4.09 -6.14
CA GLN A 123 1.32 5.07 -5.20
C GLN A 123 2.16 6.37 -5.14
N HIS A 124 3.21 6.47 -5.94
CA HIS A 124 3.93 7.72 -6.11
C HIS A 124 3.04 8.77 -6.79
N PRO A 125 3.10 10.06 -6.42
CA PRO A 125 2.25 11.12 -6.99
C PRO A 125 2.27 11.23 -8.53
N SER A 126 3.34 10.78 -9.18
CA SER A 126 3.43 10.74 -10.65
C SER A 126 2.35 9.87 -11.31
N PHE A 127 1.82 8.85 -10.61
CA PHE A 127 0.76 7.98 -11.12
C PHE A 127 -0.64 8.60 -11.05
N LEU A 128 -0.80 9.75 -10.41
CA LEU A 128 -2.11 10.40 -10.26
C LEU A 128 -2.78 10.68 -11.61
N LYS A 129 -2.01 11.13 -12.59
CA LYS A 129 -2.52 11.42 -13.94
C LYS A 129 -2.98 10.17 -14.67
N VAL A 130 -2.25 9.06 -14.53
CA VAL A 130 -2.58 7.78 -15.19
C VAL A 130 -3.90 7.22 -14.67
N ILE A 131 -4.11 7.27 -13.36
CA ILE A 131 -5.36 6.80 -12.73
C ILE A 131 -6.53 7.70 -13.12
N SER A 132 -6.34 9.01 -13.19
CA SER A 132 -7.36 9.96 -13.67
C SER A 132 -7.77 9.68 -15.11
N GLN A 133 -6.84 9.34 -15.99
CA GLN A 133 -7.13 8.95 -17.38
C GLN A 133 -7.92 7.65 -17.45
N LYS A 134 -7.55 6.63 -16.68
CA LYS A 134 -8.32 5.37 -16.58
C LYS A 134 -9.76 5.63 -16.13
N ASP A 135 -9.98 6.48 -15.13
CA ASP A 135 -11.31 6.88 -14.68
C ASP A 135 -12.15 7.54 -15.78
N ILE A 136 -11.55 8.40 -16.59
CA ILE A 136 -12.21 9.07 -17.72
C ILE A 136 -12.62 8.05 -18.78
N ILE A 137 -11.68 7.21 -19.24
CA ILE A 137 -11.92 6.19 -20.27
C ILE A 137 -13.04 5.22 -19.84
N GLU A 138 -12.99 4.76 -18.60
CA GLU A 138 -14.02 3.86 -18.05
C GLU A 138 -15.38 4.55 -17.96
N THR A 139 -15.42 5.83 -17.60
CA THR A 139 -16.66 6.61 -17.54
C THR A 139 -17.25 6.80 -18.94
N GLU A 140 -16.44 7.12 -19.93
CA GLU A 140 -16.87 7.26 -21.32
C GLU A 140 -17.39 5.94 -21.90
N SER A 141 -16.71 4.83 -21.63
CA SER A 141 -17.15 3.50 -22.09
C SER A 141 -18.49 3.09 -21.49
N LEU A 142 -18.75 3.43 -20.23
CA LEU A 142 -20.03 3.18 -19.56
C LEU A 142 -21.14 4.05 -20.12
N ASN A 143 -20.86 5.31 -20.46
CA ASN A 143 -21.83 6.21 -21.07
C ASN A 143 -22.22 5.76 -22.48
N LYS A 144 -21.27 5.27 -23.29
CA LYS A 144 -21.55 4.68 -24.60
C LYS A 144 -22.47 3.46 -24.51
N LYS A 145 -22.35 2.64 -23.47
CA LYS A 145 -23.22 1.46 -23.24
C LYS A 145 -24.63 1.82 -22.76
N ARG A 146 -24.84 3.04 -22.23
CA ARG A 146 -26.16 3.48 -21.77
C ARG A 146 -27.03 4.11 -22.87
N ASN A 147 -26.44 4.42 -24.00
CA ASN A 147 -27.12 5.01 -25.16
C ASN A 147 -27.65 3.96 -26.16
N TRP A 148 -27.95 2.73 -25.67
CA TRP A 148 -28.64 1.67 -26.42
C TRP A 148 -30.04 1.45 -25.86
#